data_fe743c07a9c2dca3d4b2a4d81affc94d
#
_entry.id   fe743c07a9c2dca3d4b2a4d81affc94d
#
_cell.length_a   1.000
_cell.length_b   1.000
_cell.length_c   1.000
_cell.angle_alpha   90.00
_cell.angle_beta   90.00
_cell.angle_gamma   90.00
#
_symmetry.space_group_name_H-M   'P 1'
#
loop_
_entity.id
_entity.type
_entity.pdbx_description
1 polymer ?
#
loop_
_entity_poly.entity_id
_entity_poly.type
_entity_poly.pdbx_seq_one_letter_code
_entity_poly.pdbx_strand_id
1 'polypeptide(L)'
;MLRIEKDSGGCVNKWRLSGRIQSDQISSIVSEMDCDCPSKILDLSEVTLVDLGVVQFLIACEDEGVELVECPAYVREWMLRERAEEAQPDSPDTD
;
A
#
# COMPACT_ATOMS: atom_id res chain seq x y z
N MET A 1 2.23 12.59 10.88
CA MET A 1 3.50 12.69 10.13
C MET A 1 3.98 11.31 9.73
N LEU A 2 4.30 11.14 8.48
CA LEU A 2 4.73 9.84 7.96
C LEU A 2 6.19 9.56 8.35
N ARG A 3 6.43 8.35 8.76
CA ARG A 3 7.77 7.87 9.02
C ARG A 3 8.00 6.58 8.26
N ILE A 4 9.10 6.51 7.54
CA ILE A 4 9.46 5.33 6.75
C ILE A 4 10.75 4.77 7.31
N GLU A 5 10.71 3.49 7.69
CA GLU A 5 11.89 2.79 8.17
C GLU A 5 12.15 1.60 7.24
N LYS A 6 13.36 1.49 6.77
CA LYS A 6 13.73 0.41 5.87
C LYS A 6 14.54 -0.63 6.61
N ASP A 7 14.14 -1.87 6.47
CA ASP A 7 14.86 -3.00 7.03
C ASP A 7 15.15 -3.96 5.87
N SER A 8 16.40 -4.10 5.51
CA SER A 8 16.78 -4.95 4.38
C SER A 8 17.65 -6.09 4.86
N GLY A 9 17.35 -7.28 4.36
CA GLY A 9 18.11 -8.46 4.67
C GLY A 9 18.12 -9.39 3.48
N GLY A 10 19.29 -9.63 2.92
CA GLY A 10 19.41 -10.48 1.76
C GLY A 10 18.67 -9.92 0.57
N CYS A 11 17.78 -10.71 0.00
CA CYS A 11 17.02 -10.31 -1.18
C CYS A 11 15.66 -9.73 -0.85
N VAL A 12 15.38 -9.49 0.43
CA VAL A 12 14.09 -8.99 0.87
C VAL A 12 14.25 -7.61 1.47
N ASN A 13 13.46 -6.66 1.00
CA ASN A 13 13.43 -5.32 1.57
C ASN A 13 12.07 -5.11 2.23
N LYS A 14 12.11 -4.63 3.46
CA LYS A 14 10.91 -4.38 4.23
C LYS A 14 10.88 -2.91 4.63
N TRP A 15 9.78 -2.25 4.37
CA TRP A 15 9.59 -0.85 4.76
C TRP A 15 8.47 -0.79 5.79
N ARG A 16 8.75 -0.17 6.93
CA ARG A 16 7.73 0.05 7.94
C ARG A 16 7.24 1.48 7.82
N LEU A 17 5.96 1.63 7.62
CA LEU A 17 5.33 2.94 7.53
C LEU A 17 4.62 3.22 8.84
N SER A 18 4.83 4.43 9.38
CA SER A 18 4.26 4.81 10.67
C SER A 18 3.56 6.15 10.55
N GLY A 19 2.51 6.31 11.32
CA GLY A 19 1.80 7.58 11.42
C GLY A 19 0.75 7.74 10.35
N ARG A 20 0.50 8.99 10.00
CA ARG A 20 -0.52 9.32 9.00
C ARG A 20 0.12 9.35 7.61
N ILE A 21 -0.49 8.62 6.70
CA ILE A 21 -0.03 8.59 5.32
C ILE A 21 -1.05 9.30 4.45
N GLN A 22 -0.59 10.27 3.68
CA GLN A 22 -1.45 11.04 2.78
C GLN A 22 -0.99 10.85 1.35
N SER A 23 -1.89 11.12 0.41
CA SER A 23 -1.60 10.88 -0.99
C SER A 23 -0.43 11.71 -1.50
N ASP A 24 -0.19 12.89 -0.94
CA ASP A 24 0.95 13.70 -1.35
C ASP A 24 2.28 13.12 -0.87
N GLN A 25 2.26 12.12 -0.01
CA GLN A 25 3.46 11.45 0.47
C GLN A 25 3.77 10.18 -0.30
N ILE A 26 2.88 9.80 -1.22
CA ILE A 26 3.06 8.56 -1.97
C ILE A 26 4.35 8.59 -2.79
N SER A 27 4.68 9.73 -3.38
CA SER A 27 5.90 9.82 -4.17
C SER A 27 7.14 9.57 -3.32
N SER A 28 7.12 9.99 -2.06
CA SER A 28 8.25 9.70 -1.16
C SER A 28 8.34 8.20 -0.89
N ILE A 29 7.21 7.55 -0.68
CA ILE A 29 7.20 6.12 -0.44
C ILE A 29 7.71 5.38 -1.68
N VAL A 30 7.24 5.77 -2.85
CA VAL A 30 7.66 5.14 -4.10
C VAL A 30 9.16 5.31 -4.30
N SER A 31 9.69 6.49 -4.00
CA SER A 31 11.13 6.73 -4.11
C SER A 31 11.92 5.79 -3.21
N GLU A 32 11.42 5.56 -1.99
CA GLU A 32 12.11 4.66 -1.07
C GLU A 32 12.04 3.22 -1.57
N MET A 33 10.96 2.85 -2.24
CA MET A 33 10.78 1.49 -2.72
C MET A 33 11.37 1.26 -4.10
N ASP A 34 11.94 2.28 -4.71
CA ASP A 34 12.50 2.19 -6.06
C ASP A 34 13.85 1.49 -5.99
N CYS A 35 13.83 0.18 -6.00
CA CYS A 35 15.04 -0.64 -5.96
C CYS A 35 14.77 -1.94 -6.71
N ASP A 36 15.85 -2.55 -7.16
CA ASP A 36 15.80 -3.80 -7.92
C ASP A 36 15.74 -5.00 -7.00
N CYS A 37 14.77 -5.01 -6.12
CA CYS A 37 14.65 -6.09 -5.17
C CYS A 37 13.50 -7.02 -5.59
N PRO A 38 13.72 -8.33 -5.64
CA PRO A 38 12.65 -9.24 -6.04
C PRO A 38 11.53 -9.35 -5.03
N SER A 39 11.80 -9.04 -3.77
CA SER A 39 10.78 -9.13 -2.74
C SER A 39 10.68 -7.82 -1.99
N LYS A 40 9.48 -7.27 -1.96
CA LYS A 40 9.20 -6.02 -1.25
C LYS A 40 8.06 -6.25 -0.28
N ILE A 41 8.24 -5.77 0.95
CA ILE A 41 7.25 -5.94 2.00
C ILE A 41 6.97 -4.58 2.61
N LEU A 42 5.69 -4.27 2.78
CA LEU A 42 5.27 -3.05 3.49
C LEU A 42 4.63 -3.46 4.81
N ASP A 43 5.20 -2.96 5.89
CA ASP A 43 4.68 -3.21 7.24
C ASP A 43 3.83 -2.00 7.63
N LEU A 44 2.55 -2.24 7.86
CA LEU A 44 1.60 -1.17 8.14
C LEU A 44 1.13 -1.19 9.59
N SER A 45 1.85 -1.90 10.45
CA SER A 45 1.42 -2.07 11.84
C SER A 45 1.35 -0.76 12.61
N GLU A 46 2.16 0.21 12.23
CA GLU A 46 2.20 1.50 12.92
C GLU A 46 1.44 2.60 12.21
N VAL A 47 0.72 2.25 11.15
CA VAL A 47 -0.04 3.24 10.39
C VAL A 47 -1.29 3.60 11.18
N THR A 48 -1.53 4.90 11.36
CA THR A 48 -2.68 5.37 12.12
C THR A 48 -3.81 5.90 11.25
N LEU A 49 -3.48 6.43 10.07
CA LEU A 49 -4.50 7.01 9.21
C LEU A 49 -4.02 6.99 7.76
N VAL A 50 -4.95 6.74 6.85
CA VAL A 50 -4.66 6.80 5.41
C VAL A 50 -5.81 7.55 4.73
N ASP A 51 -5.56 8.03 3.50
CA ASP A 51 -6.63 8.60 2.69
C ASP A 51 -6.88 7.70 1.49
N LEU A 52 -7.84 8.09 0.66
CA LEU A 52 -8.26 7.28 -0.49
C LEU A 52 -7.11 7.04 -1.45
N GLY A 53 -6.31 8.05 -1.72
CA GLY A 53 -5.17 7.90 -2.62
C GLY A 53 -4.18 6.86 -2.12
N VAL A 54 -3.95 6.83 -0.81
CA VAL A 54 -3.06 5.85 -0.22
C VAL A 54 -3.64 4.45 -0.32
N VAL A 55 -4.95 4.31 -0.10
CA VAL A 55 -5.60 3.01 -0.24
C VAL A 55 -5.42 2.48 -1.66
N GLN A 56 -5.63 3.33 -2.65
CA GLN A 56 -5.45 2.94 -4.05
C GLN A 56 -4.00 2.60 -4.35
N PHE A 57 -3.07 3.32 -3.75
CA PHE A 57 -1.65 3.02 -3.89
C PHE A 57 -1.31 1.64 -3.32
N LEU A 58 -1.87 1.32 -2.15
CA LEU A 58 -1.61 0.03 -1.53
C LEU A 58 -2.17 -1.11 -2.38
N ILE A 59 -3.34 -0.90 -2.97
CA ILE A 59 -3.93 -1.90 -3.88
C ILE A 59 -3.00 -2.12 -5.07
N ALA A 60 -2.49 -1.05 -5.65
CA ALA A 60 -1.58 -1.16 -6.79
C ALA A 60 -0.30 -1.89 -6.40
N CYS A 61 0.22 -1.61 -5.19
CA CYS A 61 1.41 -2.30 -4.71
C CYS A 61 1.15 -3.80 -4.60
N GLU A 62 0.01 -4.18 -4.06
CA GLU A 62 -0.34 -5.58 -3.92
C GLU A 62 -0.41 -6.26 -5.28
N ASP A 63 -0.97 -5.56 -6.26
CA ASP A 63 -1.08 -6.09 -7.62
C ASP A 63 0.28 -6.27 -8.27
N GLU A 64 1.26 -5.50 -7.86
CA GLU A 64 2.61 -5.60 -8.40
C GLU A 64 3.48 -6.59 -7.65
N GLY A 65 2.93 -7.26 -6.66
CA GLY A 65 3.66 -8.29 -5.96
C GLY A 65 4.25 -7.85 -4.63
N VAL A 66 3.96 -6.63 -4.20
CA VAL A 66 4.40 -6.17 -2.88
C VAL A 66 3.53 -6.82 -1.82
N GLU A 67 4.16 -7.36 -0.79
CA GLU A 67 3.42 -7.99 0.29
C GLU A 67 3.10 -6.96 1.37
N LEU A 68 1.84 -6.88 1.76
CA LEU A 68 1.41 -5.99 2.83
C LEU A 68 1.21 -6.82 4.10
N VAL A 69 1.93 -6.47 5.15
CA VAL A 69 1.86 -7.19 6.42
C VAL A 69 1.35 -6.27 7.52
N GLU A 70 0.71 -6.86 8.50
CA GLU A 70 0.18 -6.14 9.66
C GLU A 70 -0.73 -4.98 9.25
N CYS A 71 -1.49 -5.18 8.18
CA CYS A 71 -2.39 -4.15 7.68
C CYS A 71 -3.53 -3.95 8.68
N PRO A 72 -3.77 -2.71 9.15
CA PRO A 72 -4.90 -2.48 10.06
C PRO A 72 -6.21 -2.90 9.43
N ALA A 73 -7.12 -3.38 10.26
CA ALA A 73 -8.38 -3.93 9.77
C ALA A 73 -9.16 -2.93 8.95
N TYR A 74 -9.22 -1.67 9.37
CA TYR A 74 -10.00 -0.68 8.64
C TYR A 74 -9.37 -0.37 7.28
N VAL A 75 -8.06 -0.44 7.18
CA VAL A 75 -7.37 -0.21 5.90
C VAL A 75 -7.63 -1.38 4.97
N ARG A 76 -7.54 -2.59 5.49
CA ARG A 76 -7.81 -3.78 4.69
C ARG A 76 -9.24 -3.79 4.17
N GLU A 77 -10.17 -3.42 5.04
CA GLU A 77 -11.57 -3.36 4.65
C GLU A 77 -11.81 -2.31 3.56
N TRP A 78 -11.16 -1.17 3.71
CA TRP A 78 -11.25 -0.10 2.73
C TRP A 78 -10.69 -0.57 1.38
N MET A 79 -9.53 -1.26 1.42
CA MET A 79 -8.92 -1.79 0.20
C MET A 79 -9.86 -2.77 -0.51
N LEU A 80 -10.49 -3.64 0.24
CA LEU A 80 -11.42 -4.60 -0.34
C LEU A 80 -12.61 -3.90 -0.99
N ARG A 81 -13.09 -2.84 -0.37
CA ARG A 81 -14.21 -2.09 -0.93
C ARG A 81 -13.81 -1.38 -2.22
N GLU A 82 -12.63 -0.76 -2.22
CA GLU A 82 -12.16 -0.08 -3.42
C GLU A 82 -11.89 -1.07 -4.54
N ARG A 83 -11.35 -2.22 -4.20
CA ARG A 83 -11.08 -3.27 -5.19
C ARG A 83 -12.37 -3.77 -5.81
N ALA A 84 -13.40 -3.91 -5.00
CA ALA A 84 -14.70 -4.36 -5.49
C ALA A 84 -15.30 -3.37 -6.48
N GLU A 85 -15.13 -2.07 -6.22
CA GLU A 85 -15.63 -1.05 -7.12
C GLU A 85 -14.86 -1.03 -8.43
N GLU A 86 -13.55 -1.22 -8.37
CA GLU A 86 -12.75 -1.25 -9.59
C GLU A 86 -12.98 -2.51 -10.40
N ALA A 87 -13.15 -3.62 -9.72
CA ALA A 87 -13.37 -4.89 -10.38
C ALA A 87 -14.75 -4.95 -11.00
N GLN A 88 -15.64 -4.08 -10.60
CA GLN A 88 -16.98 -4.03 -11.15
C GLN A 88 -16.91 -3.45 -12.54
N PRO A 89 -17.20 -4.24 -13.52
CA PRO A 89 -17.12 -3.75 -14.88
C PRO A 89 -18.21 -2.75 -15.10
N ASP A 90 -18.19 -2.28 -15.32
CA ASP A 90 -19.11 -1.54 -15.53
C ASP A 90 -20.16 -1.72 -16.14
N SER A 91 -20.23 -2.12 -15.88
CA SER A 91 -20.99 -2.46 -16.20
C SER A 91 -21.67 -2.56 -16.79
N PRO A 92 -21.91 -2.64 -16.88
CA PRO A 92 -22.48 -2.82 -17.38
C PRO A 92 -23.11 -2.70 -18.00
N ASP A 93 -22.94 -2.58 -18.00
CA ASP A 93 -23.39 -2.52 -18.48
C ASP A 93 -23.69 -2.51 -19.07
N THR A 94 -23.68 -2.45 -19.01
CA THR A 94 -23.97 -2.56 -19.40
C THR A 94 -24.33 -2.77 -19.87
N ASP A 95 -24.62 -2.57 -19.81
CA ASP A 95 -25.06 -2.96 -20.21
C ASP A 95 -25.42 -2.87 -20.65
#